data_01b384f7545fd5ecdeaa5a5e53655ce2
#
_entry.id   01b384f7545fd5ecdeaa5a5e53655ce2
#
_cell.length_a   1.000
_cell.length_b   1.000
_cell.length_c   1.000
_cell.angle_alpha   90.00
_cell.angle_beta   90.00
_cell.angle_gamma   90.00
#
_symmetry.space_group_name_H-M   'P 1'
#
loop_
_entity.id
_entity.type
_entity.pdbx_description
1 polymer ?
#
loop_
_entity_poly.entity_id
_entity_poly.type
_entity_poly.pdbx_seq_one_letter_code
_entity_poly.pdbx_strand_id
1 'polypeptide(L)'
;MSSIENQKNEKNQMAEVNPEPTLQTEKRTIEAPPASRPEPSLAGFKHRFQTVDGVRLHYVVGGNDDGDVVVLLPGFPESWFTWRKVIPLLAPTYKLIVLDLPGQGDSDRPADGYDTKTLATTVHKFLQQLGTKRYFLAAHDVGAWVAYTYAALFGDEVRRLALLDAGIPGITLPDALPTDPDRAWKTWHFAFHVIPDLPEMLIAGREREYLDWFLHRKAANPEAFSEADIEEYLRVFKKAGGLRAGLAYYRAASLSAQQNRELCAMGKLRTPILALGADQGSIADMVTPLKAFAEDVQGGTISFCGHFLPEEQPEAVSRELKAFFSLD
;
A
#
# COMPACT_ATOMS: atom_id res chain seq x y z
N MET A 1 -44.04 -78.18 -8.06
CA MET A 1 -44.97 -78.59 -7.02
C MET A 1 -45.22 -77.41 -6.11
N SER A 2 -46.35 -76.91 -6.35
CA SER A 2 -47.52 -76.75 -5.48
C SER A 2 -47.42 -75.46 -4.69
N SER A 3 -48.21 -74.54 -4.71
CA SER A 3 -49.62 -74.22 -5.01
C SER A 3 -49.91 -72.97 -4.23
N ILE A 4 -50.33 -71.94 -4.81
CA ILE A 4 -51.71 -71.44 -4.96
C ILE A 4 -52.35 -71.00 -3.60
N GLU A 5 -52.85 -69.78 -3.69
CA GLU A 5 -53.97 -69.11 -2.94
C GLU A 5 -53.68 -68.59 -1.56
N ASN A 6 -53.92 -67.27 -1.33
CA ASN A 6 -55.23 -66.71 -1.20
C ASN A 6 -55.27 -65.21 -1.31
N GLN A 7 -56.23 -64.71 -2.00
CA GLN A 7 -56.69 -63.32 -2.18
C GLN A 7 -57.47 -62.80 -0.94
N LYS A 8 -57.49 -61.48 -0.92
CA LYS A 8 -58.54 -60.60 -0.33
C LYS A 8 -58.38 -60.19 1.13
N ASN A 9 -57.97 -58.96 1.35
CA ASN A 9 -58.93 -57.96 1.89
C ASN A 9 -58.37 -56.55 1.72
N GLU A 10 -58.97 -55.82 0.79
CA GLU A 10 -58.94 -54.37 0.75
C GLU A 10 -59.72 -53.80 1.95
N LYS A 11 -59.15 -52.92 2.69
CA LYS A 11 -59.90 -51.87 3.37
C LYS A 11 -59.05 -50.60 3.39
N ASN A 12 -59.56 -49.62 2.65
CA ASN A 12 -59.36 -48.23 2.75
C ASN A 12 -58.76 -47.75 4.05
N GLN A 13 -57.51 -47.17 3.97
CA GLN A 13 -57.06 -46.15 4.88
C GLN A 13 -56.74 -44.93 4.02
N MET A 14 -57.63 -43.92 4.11
CA MET A 14 -57.41 -42.61 3.60
C MET A 14 -56.16 -42.04 4.28
N ALA A 15 -55.12 -41.77 3.50
CA ALA A 15 -53.94 -41.05 3.97
C ALA A 15 -54.34 -39.62 4.31
N GLU A 16 -54.21 -39.25 5.57
CA GLU A 16 -54.26 -37.84 5.99
C GLU A 16 -53.11 -37.10 5.33
N VAL A 17 -53.49 -36.16 4.48
CA VAL A 17 -52.54 -35.19 3.88
C VAL A 17 -52.13 -34.23 4.97
N ASN A 18 -50.90 -34.35 5.48
CA ASN A 18 -50.28 -33.36 6.32
C ASN A 18 -50.15 -32.04 5.50
N PRO A 19 -50.58 -30.91 6.07
CA PRO A 19 -50.36 -29.63 5.39
C PRO A 19 -48.88 -29.31 5.31
N GLU A 20 -48.40 -28.91 4.14
CA GLU A 20 -47.04 -28.43 3.91
C GLU A 20 -46.68 -27.34 4.93
N PRO A 21 -45.44 -27.33 5.46
CA PRO A 21 -45.00 -26.25 6.34
C PRO A 21 -44.95 -24.94 5.54
N THR A 22 -45.80 -24.01 5.93
CA THR A 22 -45.78 -22.64 5.45
C THR A 22 -44.42 -22.04 5.74
N LEU A 23 -43.59 -21.83 4.70
CA LEU A 23 -42.35 -21.06 4.79
C LEU A 23 -42.70 -19.64 5.26
N GLN A 24 -42.51 -19.39 6.54
CA GLN A 24 -42.46 -18.03 7.07
C GLN A 24 -41.19 -17.39 6.50
N THR A 25 -41.34 -16.55 5.49
CA THR A 25 -40.32 -15.63 5.03
C THR A 25 -40.04 -14.63 6.16
N GLU A 26 -39.04 -14.94 7.01
CA GLU A 26 -38.47 -13.93 7.90
C GLU A 26 -37.97 -12.78 7.02
N LYS A 27 -38.59 -11.63 7.16
CA LYS A 27 -38.09 -10.38 6.58
C LYS A 27 -36.77 -10.07 7.24
N ARG A 28 -35.66 -10.46 6.60
CA ARG A 28 -34.35 -9.95 6.97
C ARG A 28 -34.40 -8.43 6.84
N THR A 29 -34.36 -7.76 7.96
CA THR A 29 -34.10 -6.32 8.01
C THR A 29 -32.67 -6.13 7.52
N ILE A 30 -32.52 -5.60 6.30
CA ILE A 30 -31.20 -5.17 5.83
C ILE A 30 -30.89 -3.91 6.62
N GLU A 31 -30.07 -4.04 7.66
CA GLU A 31 -29.50 -2.88 8.34
C GLU A 31 -28.72 -2.06 7.30
N ALA A 32 -28.99 -0.76 7.27
CA ALA A 32 -28.17 0.15 6.48
C ALA A 32 -26.70 -0.03 6.90
N PRO A 33 -25.75 -0.03 5.96
CA PRO A 33 -24.35 -0.10 6.31
C PRO A 33 -24.03 1.01 7.33
N PRO A 34 -23.22 0.73 8.37
CA PRO A 34 -22.86 1.74 9.35
C PRO A 34 -22.32 2.97 8.62
N ALA A 35 -22.74 4.14 9.08
CA ALA A 35 -22.28 5.42 8.53
C ALA A 35 -20.75 5.37 8.43
N SER A 36 -20.20 5.62 7.24
CA SER A 36 -18.77 5.61 7.02
C SER A 36 -18.10 6.55 8.04
N ARG A 37 -17.12 6.04 8.78
CA ARG A 37 -16.32 6.87 9.67
C ARG A 37 -15.77 8.05 8.86
N PRO A 38 -15.82 9.29 9.37
CA PRO A 38 -15.27 10.43 8.66
C PRO A 38 -13.78 10.22 8.40
N GLU A 39 -13.32 10.66 7.24
CA GLU A 39 -11.89 10.63 6.89
C GLU A 39 -11.07 11.39 7.96
N PRO A 40 -9.88 10.88 8.34
CA PRO A 40 -9.01 11.59 9.28
C PRO A 40 -8.64 12.96 8.70
N SER A 41 -8.67 13.99 9.51
CA SER A 41 -8.34 15.35 9.09
C SER A 41 -7.09 15.85 9.79
N LEU A 42 -6.25 16.61 9.07
CA LEU A 42 -5.14 17.36 9.62
C LEU A 42 -5.40 18.85 9.48
N ALA A 43 -5.13 19.63 10.55
CA ALA A 43 -5.29 21.07 10.53
C ALA A 43 -4.44 21.71 9.42
N GLY A 44 -5.06 22.56 8.59
CA GLY A 44 -4.39 23.21 7.45
C GLY A 44 -4.27 22.34 6.20
N PHE A 45 -4.78 21.10 6.21
CA PHE A 45 -4.74 20.20 5.07
C PHE A 45 -6.14 19.91 4.53
N LYS A 46 -6.21 19.66 3.22
CA LYS A 46 -7.47 19.40 2.50
C LYS A 46 -7.36 18.12 1.71
N HIS A 47 -8.39 17.28 1.86
CA HIS A 47 -8.60 16.14 0.99
C HIS A 47 -9.09 16.60 -0.38
N ARG A 48 -8.51 16.06 -1.44
CA ARG A 48 -8.81 16.39 -2.83
C ARG A 48 -8.83 15.12 -3.67
N PHE A 49 -9.46 15.22 -4.82
CA PHE A 49 -9.46 14.17 -5.83
C PHE A 49 -9.09 14.76 -7.19
N GLN A 50 -8.33 13.99 -7.97
CA GLN A 50 -7.98 14.32 -9.34
C GLN A 50 -8.13 13.07 -10.19
N THR A 51 -8.76 13.17 -11.36
CA THR A 51 -8.89 12.04 -12.29
C THR A 51 -7.79 12.08 -13.33
N VAL A 52 -7.07 10.97 -13.48
CA VAL A 52 -6.01 10.76 -14.46
C VAL A 52 -6.33 9.52 -15.26
N ASP A 53 -6.51 9.67 -16.58
CA ASP A 53 -6.84 8.55 -17.50
C ASP A 53 -8.01 7.67 -17.01
N GLY A 54 -9.03 8.27 -16.39
CA GLY A 54 -10.21 7.59 -15.88
C GLY A 54 -10.05 7.03 -14.46
N VAL A 55 -8.86 7.09 -13.85
CA VAL A 55 -8.60 6.69 -12.45
C VAL A 55 -8.68 7.91 -11.55
N ARG A 56 -9.60 7.90 -10.58
CA ARG A 56 -9.75 8.96 -9.60
C ARG A 56 -8.75 8.74 -8.46
N LEU A 57 -7.82 9.68 -8.30
CA LEU A 57 -6.79 9.66 -7.28
C LEU A 57 -7.15 10.59 -6.13
N HIS A 58 -7.06 10.08 -4.91
CA HIS A 58 -7.17 10.86 -3.70
C HIS A 58 -5.80 11.39 -3.28
N TYR A 59 -5.77 12.63 -2.77
CA TYR A 59 -4.56 13.20 -2.19
C TYR A 59 -4.90 14.21 -1.10
N VAL A 60 -3.94 14.41 -0.20
CA VAL A 60 -4.02 15.42 0.86
C VAL A 60 -3.01 16.52 0.54
N VAL A 61 -3.44 17.77 0.62
CA VAL A 61 -2.61 18.93 0.24
C VAL A 61 -2.72 20.04 1.28
N GLY A 62 -1.58 20.64 1.61
CA GLY A 62 -1.50 21.77 2.56
C GLY A 62 -0.07 22.14 2.87
N GLY A 63 0.14 22.87 3.97
CA GLY A 63 1.44 23.38 4.41
C GLY A 63 1.72 24.79 3.92
N ASN A 64 3.00 25.13 3.73
CA ASN A 64 3.44 26.45 3.30
C ASN A 64 3.22 26.63 1.80
N ASP A 65 2.27 27.49 1.41
CA ASP A 65 1.95 27.75 0.00
C ASP A 65 3.11 28.39 -0.79
N ASP A 66 4.02 29.10 -0.11
CA ASP A 66 5.22 29.73 -0.70
C ASP A 66 6.46 28.81 -0.66
N GLY A 67 6.33 27.65 -0.01
CA GLY A 67 7.42 26.68 0.12
C GLY A 67 7.61 25.81 -1.11
N ASP A 68 8.78 25.21 -1.21
CA ASP A 68 9.04 24.17 -2.20
C ASP A 68 8.06 22.99 -2.02
N VAL A 69 7.67 22.37 -3.13
CA VAL A 69 6.73 21.24 -3.09
C VAL A 69 7.47 19.95 -2.71
N VAL A 70 6.89 19.21 -1.76
CA VAL A 70 7.28 17.82 -1.44
C VAL A 70 6.10 16.91 -1.75
N VAL A 71 6.34 15.89 -2.57
CA VAL A 71 5.40 14.82 -2.87
C VAL A 71 5.73 13.62 -2.00
N LEU A 72 4.74 13.06 -1.30
CA LEU A 72 4.89 11.92 -0.40
C LEU A 72 4.05 10.74 -0.94
N LEU A 73 4.69 9.56 -1.08
CA LEU A 73 4.03 8.33 -1.53
C LEU A 73 4.07 7.28 -0.42
N PRO A 74 2.93 6.65 -0.08
CA PRO A 74 2.84 5.62 0.94
C PRO A 74 3.22 4.23 0.40
N GLY A 75 3.37 3.27 1.33
CA GLY A 75 3.66 1.88 1.08
C GLY A 75 2.44 0.95 1.16
N PHE A 76 2.69 -0.35 1.34
CA PHE A 76 1.68 -1.36 1.61
C PHE A 76 1.75 -1.79 3.10
N PRO A 77 0.63 -1.95 3.78
CA PRO A 77 -0.77 -1.73 3.40
C PRO A 77 -1.31 -0.35 3.80
N GLU A 78 -0.60 0.68 3.40
CA GLU A 78 -0.76 2.05 3.87
C GLU A 78 -1.66 2.91 2.95
N SER A 79 -1.76 4.19 3.33
CA SER A 79 -2.33 5.28 2.56
C SER A 79 -1.58 6.58 2.90
N TRP A 80 -2.02 7.74 2.40
CA TRP A 80 -1.50 9.04 2.81
C TRP A 80 -1.34 9.15 4.35
N PHE A 81 -2.14 8.41 5.10
CA PHE A 81 -2.22 8.45 6.56
C PHE A 81 -0.91 8.05 7.26
N THR A 82 -0.07 7.24 6.63
CA THR A 82 1.26 6.89 7.18
C THR A 82 2.13 8.13 7.41
N TRP A 83 1.93 9.17 6.62
CA TRP A 83 2.70 10.41 6.71
C TRP A 83 2.15 11.41 7.73
N ARG A 84 0.99 11.15 8.37
CA ARG A 84 0.28 12.10 9.25
C ARG A 84 1.13 12.67 10.38
N LYS A 85 2.09 11.90 10.91
CA LYS A 85 3.01 12.34 11.97
C LYS A 85 4.18 13.15 11.42
N VAL A 86 4.59 12.91 10.18
CA VAL A 86 5.66 13.63 9.48
C VAL A 86 5.16 14.94 8.89
N ILE A 87 3.93 14.97 8.39
CA ILE A 87 3.30 16.14 7.74
C ILE A 87 3.41 17.41 8.60
N PRO A 88 3.01 17.44 9.89
CA PRO A 88 3.09 18.64 10.71
C PRO A 88 4.52 19.15 10.90
N LEU A 89 5.50 18.26 10.84
CA LEU A 89 6.91 18.58 10.98
C LEU A 89 7.50 19.22 9.72
N LEU A 90 6.99 18.86 8.52
CA LEU A 90 7.43 19.40 7.24
C LEU A 90 6.63 20.66 6.82
N ALA A 91 5.35 20.72 7.17
CA ALA A 91 4.40 21.74 6.75
C ALA A 91 4.81 23.21 6.97
N PRO A 92 5.56 23.58 8.03
CA PRO A 92 6.01 24.96 8.19
C PRO A 92 6.95 25.43 7.10
N THR A 93 7.66 24.52 6.43
CA THR A 93 8.68 24.84 5.42
C THR A 93 8.21 24.54 4.00
N TYR A 94 7.45 23.46 3.82
CA TYR A 94 7.13 22.93 2.51
C TYR A 94 5.63 22.93 2.22
N LYS A 95 5.30 23.05 0.95
CA LYS A 95 3.98 22.67 0.43
C LYS A 95 3.97 21.17 0.21
N LEU A 96 3.02 20.46 0.83
CA LEU A 96 2.97 19.01 0.80
C LEU A 96 1.83 18.52 -0.08
N ILE A 97 2.12 17.53 -0.92
CA ILE A 97 1.15 16.74 -1.69
C ILE A 97 1.36 15.28 -1.30
N VAL A 98 0.40 14.71 -0.61
CA VAL A 98 0.46 13.32 -0.11
C VAL A 98 -0.55 12.50 -0.87
N LEU A 99 -0.08 11.63 -1.76
CA LEU A 99 -0.91 10.94 -2.74
C LEU A 99 -1.24 9.51 -2.26
N ASP A 100 -2.49 9.11 -2.35
CA ASP A 100 -2.86 7.69 -2.40
C ASP A 100 -2.64 7.19 -3.83
N LEU A 101 -1.72 6.26 -4.01
CA LEU A 101 -1.48 5.63 -5.31
C LEU A 101 -2.72 4.83 -5.77
N PRO A 102 -2.89 4.55 -7.08
CA PRO A 102 -3.94 3.65 -7.55
C PRO A 102 -4.00 2.37 -6.72
N GLY A 103 -5.15 2.05 -6.15
CA GLY A 103 -5.32 0.88 -5.28
C GLY A 103 -5.14 1.12 -3.79
N GLN A 104 -4.59 2.27 -3.39
CA GLN A 104 -4.39 2.63 -1.97
C GLN A 104 -5.45 3.62 -1.48
N GLY A 105 -5.59 3.72 -0.17
CA GLY A 105 -6.38 4.73 0.51
C GLY A 105 -7.78 4.93 -0.06
N ASP A 106 -8.07 6.16 -0.43
CA ASP A 106 -9.34 6.59 -1.03
C ASP A 106 -9.26 6.74 -2.57
N SER A 107 -8.13 6.38 -3.19
CA SER A 107 -7.98 6.29 -4.65
C SER A 107 -8.75 5.11 -5.24
N ASP A 108 -9.10 5.21 -6.53
CA ASP A 108 -9.71 4.12 -7.27
C ASP A 108 -8.80 2.88 -7.35
N ARG A 109 -9.42 1.74 -7.60
CA ARG A 109 -8.80 0.41 -7.65
C ARG A 109 -8.95 -0.21 -9.02
N PRO A 110 -8.16 0.26 -10.03
CA PRO A 110 -8.23 -0.30 -11.38
C PRO A 110 -7.97 -1.81 -11.38
N ALA A 111 -8.39 -2.48 -12.44
CA ALA A 111 -8.24 -3.93 -12.55
C ALA A 111 -6.77 -4.34 -12.75
N ASP A 112 -5.98 -3.50 -13.40
CA ASP A 112 -4.59 -3.70 -13.81
C ASP A 112 -3.77 -2.40 -13.71
N GLY A 113 -2.54 -2.40 -14.23
CA GLY A 113 -1.69 -1.20 -14.26
C GLY A 113 -0.92 -0.97 -12.96
N TYR A 114 -0.59 -2.03 -12.22
CA TYR A 114 0.14 -1.94 -10.95
C TYR A 114 1.65 -2.12 -11.08
N ASP A 115 2.17 -2.23 -12.30
CA ASP A 115 3.61 -2.16 -12.53
C ASP A 115 4.14 -0.73 -12.33
N THR A 116 5.39 -0.62 -11.89
CA THR A 116 5.96 0.67 -11.46
C THR A 116 6.03 1.70 -12.58
N LYS A 117 6.18 1.30 -13.83
CA LYS A 117 6.21 2.23 -14.98
C LYS A 117 4.84 2.84 -15.23
N THR A 118 3.78 2.05 -15.17
CA THR A 118 2.40 2.52 -15.31
C THR A 118 2.03 3.45 -14.15
N LEU A 119 2.35 3.06 -12.92
CA LEU A 119 2.10 3.88 -11.72
C LEU A 119 2.89 5.19 -11.75
N ALA A 120 4.18 5.14 -12.09
CA ALA A 120 5.01 6.34 -12.23
C ALA A 120 4.46 7.30 -13.30
N THR A 121 3.98 6.76 -14.43
CA THR A 121 3.35 7.57 -15.49
C THR A 121 2.04 8.20 -15.00
N THR A 122 1.26 7.49 -14.21
CA THR A 122 0.03 8.02 -13.60
C THR A 122 0.33 9.15 -12.64
N VAL A 123 1.34 8.98 -11.76
CA VAL A 123 1.80 10.04 -10.83
C VAL A 123 2.32 11.26 -11.61
N HIS A 124 3.07 11.05 -12.68
CA HIS A 124 3.56 12.13 -13.54
C HIS A 124 2.41 12.95 -14.12
N LYS A 125 1.43 12.31 -14.75
CA LYS A 125 0.25 12.98 -15.30
C LYS A 125 -0.56 13.70 -14.21
N PHE A 126 -0.68 13.10 -13.03
CA PHE A 126 -1.33 13.73 -11.87
C PHE A 126 -0.62 15.04 -11.49
N LEU A 127 0.68 15.02 -11.32
CA LEU A 127 1.47 16.21 -10.94
C LEU A 127 1.45 17.28 -12.03
N GLN A 128 1.50 16.89 -13.31
CA GLN A 128 1.33 17.81 -14.44
C GLN A 128 -0.03 18.53 -14.40
N GLN A 129 -1.12 17.79 -14.14
CA GLN A 129 -2.48 18.39 -14.02
C GLN A 129 -2.59 19.37 -12.84
N LEU A 130 -1.81 19.17 -11.77
CA LEU A 130 -1.70 20.11 -10.66
C LEU A 130 -0.78 21.32 -10.97
N GLY A 131 -0.12 21.34 -12.12
CA GLY A 131 0.82 22.39 -12.51
C GLY A 131 2.15 22.35 -11.75
N THR A 132 2.47 21.22 -11.11
CA THR A 132 3.69 21.03 -10.33
C THR A 132 4.83 20.63 -11.27
N LYS A 133 5.91 21.43 -11.33
CA LYS A 133 6.96 21.25 -12.33
C LYS A 133 8.26 20.65 -11.77
N ARG A 134 8.70 21.11 -10.58
CA ARG A 134 9.91 20.63 -9.90
C ARG A 134 9.62 20.51 -8.42
N TYR A 135 9.98 19.37 -7.83
CA TYR A 135 9.62 19.03 -6.45
C TYR A 135 10.61 18.05 -5.86
N PHE A 136 10.54 17.89 -4.55
CA PHE A 136 11.14 16.78 -3.82
C PHE A 136 10.15 15.62 -3.77
N LEU A 137 10.66 14.41 -3.88
CA LEU A 137 9.87 13.19 -3.81
C LEU A 137 10.37 12.30 -2.68
N ALA A 138 9.48 11.95 -1.74
CA ALA A 138 9.80 10.98 -0.70
C ALA A 138 8.78 9.84 -0.71
N ALA A 139 9.24 8.62 -0.50
CA ALA A 139 8.39 7.46 -0.65
C ALA A 139 8.83 6.30 0.26
N HIS A 140 7.86 5.55 0.74
CA HIS A 140 8.05 4.40 1.61
C HIS A 140 7.57 3.11 0.93
N ASP A 141 8.27 1.99 1.17
CA ASP A 141 7.89 0.63 0.74
C ASP A 141 7.53 0.55 -0.76
N VAL A 142 6.34 0.08 -1.15
CA VAL A 142 5.93 0.02 -2.58
C VAL A 142 5.84 1.41 -3.22
N GLY A 143 5.61 2.46 -2.44
CA GLY A 143 5.73 3.83 -2.91
C GLY A 143 7.14 4.16 -3.39
N ALA A 144 8.18 3.64 -2.71
CA ALA A 144 9.57 3.79 -3.12
C ALA A 144 9.88 3.03 -4.42
N TRP A 145 9.20 1.89 -4.69
CA TRP A 145 9.31 1.22 -5.98
C TRP A 145 8.87 2.15 -7.12
N VAL A 146 7.71 2.80 -6.92
CA VAL A 146 7.16 3.75 -7.89
C VAL A 146 8.06 4.98 -8.03
N ALA A 147 8.53 5.53 -6.91
CA ALA A 147 9.37 6.74 -6.90
C ALA A 147 10.73 6.54 -7.57
N TYR A 148 11.35 5.35 -7.42
CA TYR A 148 12.57 5.01 -8.14
C TYR A 148 12.36 5.00 -9.66
N THR A 149 11.32 4.27 -10.11
CA THR A 149 10.97 4.22 -11.54
C THR A 149 10.56 5.60 -12.06
N TYR A 150 9.88 6.40 -11.22
CA TYR A 150 9.54 7.79 -11.54
C TYR A 150 10.79 8.63 -11.83
N ALA A 151 11.78 8.58 -10.94
CA ALA A 151 13.03 9.31 -11.14
C ALA A 151 13.82 8.82 -12.36
N ALA A 152 13.71 7.55 -12.71
CA ALA A 152 14.33 7.01 -13.92
C ALA A 152 13.67 7.52 -15.22
N LEU A 153 12.35 7.77 -15.18
CA LEU A 153 11.59 8.24 -16.35
C LEU A 153 11.51 9.77 -16.44
N PHE A 154 11.38 10.45 -15.31
CA PHE A 154 11.07 11.88 -15.21
C PHE A 154 12.02 12.62 -14.25
N GLY A 155 13.30 12.21 -14.22
CA GLY A 155 14.28 12.71 -13.24
C GLY A 155 14.48 14.22 -13.25
N ASP A 156 14.30 14.89 -14.38
CA ASP A 156 14.43 16.35 -14.48
C ASP A 156 13.38 17.11 -13.66
N GLU A 157 12.27 16.48 -13.31
CA GLU A 157 11.21 17.05 -12.46
C GLU A 157 11.51 16.85 -10.97
N VAL A 158 12.35 15.86 -10.61
CA VAL A 158 12.67 15.51 -9.23
C VAL A 158 13.97 16.17 -8.81
N ARG A 159 13.89 17.16 -7.92
CA ARG A 159 15.09 17.84 -7.41
C ARG A 159 15.94 16.90 -6.56
N ARG A 160 15.28 16.11 -5.68
CA ARG A 160 15.88 15.11 -4.79
C ARG A 160 14.87 14.02 -4.49
N LEU A 161 15.33 12.79 -4.37
CA LEU A 161 14.53 11.59 -4.12
C LEU A 161 14.86 10.99 -2.75
N ALA A 162 13.89 10.75 -1.89
CA ALA A 162 14.08 10.01 -0.66
C ALA A 162 13.32 8.66 -0.73
N LEU A 163 14.05 7.57 -0.47
CA LEU A 163 13.53 6.19 -0.48
C LEU A 163 13.69 5.61 0.94
N LEU A 164 12.59 5.13 1.52
CA LEU A 164 12.52 4.64 2.90
C LEU A 164 12.18 3.15 2.94
N ASP A 165 13.04 2.35 3.56
CA ASP A 165 12.95 0.92 3.88
C ASP A 165 12.33 0.05 2.78
N ALA A 166 12.87 0.13 1.57
CA ALA A 166 12.36 -0.58 0.39
C ALA A 166 13.46 -1.24 -0.43
N GLY A 167 13.28 -2.53 -0.72
CA GLY A 167 14.02 -3.20 -1.79
C GLY A 167 13.34 -2.93 -3.13
N ILE A 168 14.05 -2.31 -4.07
CA ILE A 168 13.47 -1.93 -5.36
C ILE A 168 13.52 -3.13 -6.33
N PRO A 169 12.38 -3.56 -6.91
CA PRO A 169 12.32 -4.68 -7.84
C PRO A 169 13.30 -4.53 -9.01
N GLY A 170 14.13 -5.56 -9.22
CA GLY A 170 15.12 -5.59 -10.30
C GLY A 170 16.37 -4.73 -10.06
N ILE A 171 16.45 -4.01 -8.95
CA ILE A 171 17.54 -3.11 -8.56
C ILE A 171 18.20 -3.60 -7.26
N THR A 172 17.49 -3.52 -6.15
CA THR A 172 18.02 -3.87 -4.82
C THR A 172 17.22 -4.95 -4.10
N LEU A 173 16.01 -5.26 -4.56
CA LEU A 173 15.23 -6.39 -4.05
C LEU A 173 15.90 -7.69 -4.52
N PRO A 174 16.29 -8.60 -3.59
CA PRO A 174 16.92 -9.86 -3.98
C PRO A 174 15.95 -10.78 -4.75
N ASP A 175 16.46 -11.47 -5.75
CA ASP A 175 15.69 -12.45 -6.55
C ASP A 175 15.28 -13.68 -5.72
N ALA A 176 16.04 -14.02 -4.66
CA ALA A 176 15.76 -15.13 -3.77
C ALA A 176 15.37 -14.63 -2.38
N LEU A 177 14.22 -15.11 -1.89
CA LEU A 177 13.76 -14.79 -0.54
C LEU A 177 14.43 -15.71 0.48
N PRO A 178 14.76 -15.20 1.70
CA PRO A 178 15.32 -16.03 2.76
C PRO A 178 14.30 -17.08 3.22
N THR A 179 14.77 -18.30 3.43
CA THR A 179 14.01 -19.42 3.98
C THR A 179 14.29 -19.68 5.46
N ASP A 180 15.30 -19.03 6.00
CA ASP A 180 15.63 -19.05 7.42
C ASP A 180 14.50 -18.40 8.24
N PRO A 181 13.96 -19.09 9.28
CA PRO A 181 12.82 -18.60 10.07
C PRO A 181 13.05 -17.21 10.68
N ASP A 182 14.26 -16.90 11.10
CA ASP A 182 14.60 -15.60 11.71
C ASP A 182 14.54 -14.43 10.73
N ARG A 183 14.55 -14.72 9.44
CA ARG A 183 14.51 -13.73 8.35
C ARG A 183 13.28 -13.86 7.46
N ALA A 184 12.77 -15.06 7.26
CA ALA A 184 11.67 -15.34 6.35
C ALA A 184 10.40 -14.54 6.71
N TRP A 185 10.14 -14.30 8.01
CA TRP A 185 8.99 -13.52 8.46
C TRP A 185 8.97 -12.07 7.94
N LYS A 186 10.11 -11.52 7.56
CA LYS A 186 10.19 -10.16 6.98
C LYS A 186 9.68 -10.11 5.53
N THR A 187 9.79 -11.22 4.80
CA THR A 187 9.59 -11.26 3.34
C THR A 187 8.61 -12.32 2.86
N TRP A 188 8.02 -13.14 3.76
CA TRP A 188 7.09 -14.24 3.40
C TRP A 188 5.93 -13.74 2.50
N HIS A 189 5.48 -12.50 2.72
CA HIS A 189 4.36 -11.92 2.01
C HIS A 189 4.65 -11.72 0.52
N PHE A 190 5.90 -11.55 0.10
CA PHE A 190 6.24 -11.51 -1.33
C PHE A 190 5.82 -12.80 -2.05
N ALA A 191 6.16 -13.95 -1.48
CA ALA A 191 5.77 -15.23 -2.05
C ALA A 191 4.25 -15.49 -1.92
N PHE A 192 3.64 -15.08 -0.82
CA PHE A 192 2.22 -15.28 -0.56
C PHE A 192 1.33 -14.39 -1.45
N HIS A 193 1.65 -13.10 -1.55
CA HIS A 193 0.84 -12.13 -2.28
C HIS A 193 0.78 -12.36 -3.79
N VAL A 194 1.80 -13.01 -4.37
CA VAL A 194 1.81 -13.27 -5.82
C VAL A 194 0.93 -14.44 -6.21
N ILE A 195 0.56 -15.32 -5.27
CA ILE A 195 -0.27 -16.48 -5.56
C ILE A 195 -1.68 -16.01 -5.95
N PRO A 196 -2.25 -16.46 -7.09
CA PRO A 196 -3.63 -16.16 -7.43
C PRO A 196 -4.62 -16.72 -6.40
N ASP A 197 -5.63 -15.98 -6.04
CA ASP A 197 -6.83 -16.35 -5.27
C ASP A 197 -6.59 -16.78 -3.81
N LEU A 198 -5.47 -17.42 -3.48
CA LEU A 198 -5.21 -17.97 -2.15
C LEU A 198 -5.12 -16.88 -1.07
N PRO A 199 -4.41 -15.75 -1.26
CA PRO A 199 -4.38 -14.68 -0.27
C PRO A 199 -5.77 -14.10 -0.03
N GLU A 200 -6.54 -13.85 -1.08
CA GLU A 200 -7.90 -13.34 -0.97
C GLU A 200 -8.80 -14.30 -0.19
N MET A 201 -8.72 -15.59 -0.47
CA MET A 201 -9.50 -16.63 0.22
C MET A 201 -9.17 -16.70 1.72
N LEU A 202 -7.90 -16.54 2.10
CA LEU A 202 -7.46 -16.65 3.49
C LEU A 202 -7.65 -15.36 4.29
N ILE A 203 -7.57 -14.18 3.65
CA ILE A 203 -7.65 -12.88 4.31
C ILE A 203 -9.10 -12.36 4.36
N ALA A 204 -9.95 -12.67 3.37
CA ALA A 204 -11.32 -12.18 3.33
C ALA A 204 -12.08 -12.54 4.62
N GLY A 205 -12.64 -11.52 5.29
CA GLY A 205 -13.30 -11.62 6.59
C GLY A 205 -12.33 -11.65 7.78
N ARG A 206 -11.02 -11.59 7.54
CA ARG A 206 -9.95 -11.54 8.56
C ARG A 206 -8.97 -10.40 8.29
N GLU A 207 -9.42 -9.36 7.60
CA GLU A 207 -8.57 -8.23 7.23
C GLU A 207 -7.99 -7.53 8.47
N ARG A 208 -8.74 -7.52 9.59
CA ARG A 208 -8.28 -6.95 10.85
C ARG A 208 -7.08 -7.72 11.39
N GLU A 209 -7.21 -9.04 11.53
CA GLU A 209 -6.15 -9.91 12.07
C GLU A 209 -4.91 -9.89 11.18
N TYR A 210 -5.12 -9.82 9.86
CA TYR A 210 -4.02 -9.71 8.90
C TYR A 210 -3.26 -8.39 9.06
N LEU A 211 -3.96 -7.26 9.13
CA LEU A 211 -3.35 -5.93 9.32
C LEU A 211 -2.67 -5.81 10.68
N ASP A 212 -3.32 -6.24 11.75
CA ASP A 212 -2.74 -6.22 13.11
C ASP A 212 -1.41 -6.98 13.13
N TRP A 213 -1.40 -8.19 12.56
CA TRP A 213 -0.17 -8.96 12.49
C TRP A 213 0.90 -8.25 11.65
N PHE A 214 0.51 -7.71 10.49
CA PHE A 214 1.44 -7.09 9.54
C PHE A 214 2.08 -5.82 10.13
N LEU A 215 1.28 -4.94 10.69
CA LEU A 215 1.72 -3.67 11.25
C LEU A 215 2.55 -3.90 12.53
N HIS A 216 2.01 -4.60 13.52
CA HIS A 216 2.71 -4.81 14.78
C HIS A 216 3.95 -5.68 14.67
N ARG A 217 3.94 -6.70 13.80
CA ARG A 217 5.09 -7.59 13.66
C ARG A 217 6.27 -6.95 12.95
N LYS A 218 6.02 -6.03 12.02
CA LYS A 218 7.06 -5.31 11.28
C LYS A 218 7.53 -4.03 11.96
N ALA A 219 6.81 -3.53 12.95
CA ALA A 219 7.25 -2.41 13.77
C ALA A 219 8.26 -2.85 14.84
N ALA A 220 9.25 -2.01 15.11
CA ALA A 220 10.13 -2.14 16.30
C ALA A 220 9.40 -1.71 17.57
N ASN A 221 8.51 -0.72 17.45
CA ASN A 221 7.62 -0.25 18.49
C ASN A 221 6.16 -0.49 18.08
N PRO A 222 5.52 -1.59 18.51
CA PRO A 222 4.12 -1.85 18.21
C PRO A 222 3.17 -0.75 18.70
N GLU A 223 3.51 0.00 19.75
CA GLU A 223 2.72 1.12 20.27
C GLU A 223 2.73 2.36 19.35
N ALA A 224 3.54 2.34 18.28
CA ALA A 224 3.48 3.38 17.25
C ALA A 224 2.10 3.46 16.56
N PHE A 225 1.35 2.36 16.61
CA PHE A 225 -0.01 2.26 16.06
C PHE A 225 -1.03 2.20 17.18
N SER A 226 -1.84 3.26 17.34
CA SER A 226 -3.01 3.20 18.21
C SER A 226 -4.14 2.39 17.56
N GLU A 227 -5.11 1.97 18.37
CA GLU A 227 -6.34 1.33 17.87
C GLU A 227 -7.04 2.17 16.79
N ALA A 228 -7.07 3.49 16.96
CA ALA A 228 -7.66 4.40 16.00
C ALA A 228 -6.89 4.43 14.66
N ASP A 229 -5.57 4.25 14.69
CA ASP A 229 -4.73 4.16 13.50
C ASP A 229 -4.99 2.86 12.74
N ILE A 230 -5.07 1.74 13.46
CA ILE A 230 -5.41 0.44 12.88
C ILE A 230 -6.79 0.48 12.21
N GLU A 231 -7.78 1.08 12.88
CA GLU A 231 -9.13 1.26 12.29
C GLU A 231 -9.12 2.10 11.02
N GLU A 232 -8.24 3.09 10.90
CA GLU A 232 -8.12 3.87 9.67
C GLU A 232 -7.50 3.05 8.53
N TYR A 233 -6.42 2.31 8.78
CA TYR A 233 -5.85 1.40 7.80
C TYR A 233 -6.84 0.32 7.39
N LEU A 234 -7.60 -0.22 8.36
CA LEU A 234 -8.65 -1.20 8.09
C LEU A 234 -9.78 -0.62 7.24
N ARG A 235 -10.20 0.63 7.50
CA ARG A 235 -11.24 1.31 6.73
C ARG A 235 -10.95 1.30 5.23
N VAL A 236 -9.72 1.64 4.85
CA VAL A 236 -9.33 1.70 3.44
C VAL A 236 -9.02 0.33 2.86
N PHE A 237 -8.44 -0.57 3.65
CA PHE A 237 -8.09 -1.92 3.23
C PHE A 237 -9.33 -2.80 2.95
N LYS A 238 -10.41 -2.64 3.73
CA LYS A 238 -11.70 -3.34 3.57
C LYS A 238 -12.58 -2.79 2.44
N LYS A 239 -12.22 -1.68 1.82
CA LYS A 239 -12.98 -1.18 0.67
C LYS A 239 -13.04 -2.22 -0.45
N ALA A 240 -14.14 -2.25 -1.20
CA ALA A 240 -14.30 -3.17 -2.32
C ALA A 240 -13.07 -3.11 -3.26
N GLY A 241 -12.41 -4.24 -3.45
CA GLY A 241 -11.19 -4.37 -4.23
C GLY A 241 -9.92 -3.91 -3.52
N GLY A 242 -9.95 -3.48 -2.25
CA GLY A 242 -8.77 -3.02 -1.50
C GLY A 242 -7.70 -4.10 -1.38
N LEU A 243 -8.07 -5.27 -0.87
CA LEU A 243 -7.16 -6.41 -0.77
C LEU A 243 -6.57 -6.78 -2.15
N ARG A 244 -7.43 -6.98 -3.17
CA ARG A 244 -6.97 -7.32 -4.53
C ARG A 244 -5.97 -6.30 -5.06
N ALA A 245 -6.26 -5.02 -4.91
CA ALA A 245 -5.40 -3.94 -5.39
C ALA A 245 -4.06 -3.89 -4.64
N GLY A 246 -4.07 -4.06 -3.32
CA GLY A 246 -2.85 -4.16 -2.52
C GLY A 246 -1.95 -5.31 -2.94
N LEU A 247 -2.53 -6.49 -3.22
CA LEU A 247 -1.80 -7.67 -3.72
C LEU A 247 -1.28 -7.48 -5.16
N ALA A 248 -1.95 -6.64 -5.97
CA ALA A 248 -1.59 -6.43 -7.36
C ALA A 248 -0.21 -5.79 -7.54
N TYR A 249 0.26 -4.96 -6.60
CA TYR A 249 1.63 -4.44 -6.60
C TYR A 249 2.67 -5.56 -6.61
N TYR A 250 2.49 -6.57 -5.77
CA TYR A 250 3.38 -7.73 -5.68
C TYR A 250 3.28 -8.63 -6.92
N ARG A 251 2.08 -8.82 -7.45
CA ARG A 251 1.85 -9.58 -8.70
C ARG A 251 2.50 -8.94 -9.91
N ALA A 252 2.61 -7.62 -9.92
CA ALA A 252 3.29 -6.85 -10.95
C ALA A 252 4.81 -6.69 -10.72
N ALA A 253 5.35 -7.16 -9.58
CA ALA A 253 6.75 -6.93 -9.20
C ALA A 253 7.75 -7.50 -10.21
N SER A 254 7.47 -8.65 -10.82
CA SER A 254 8.34 -9.24 -11.86
C SER A 254 8.40 -8.37 -13.11
N LEU A 255 7.27 -7.83 -13.57
CA LEU A 255 7.23 -6.88 -14.68
C LEU A 255 7.96 -5.58 -14.32
N SER A 256 7.72 -5.07 -13.12
CA SER A 256 8.42 -3.89 -12.58
C SER A 256 9.93 -4.11 -12.55
N ALA A 257 10.38 -5.30 -12.13
CA ALA A 257 11.80 -5.65 -12.11
C ALA A 257 12.41 -5.68 -13.50
N GLN A 258 11.71 -6.22 -14.50
CA GLN A 258 12.16 -6.19 -15.90
C GLN A 258 12.28 -4.75 -16.41
N GLN A 259 11.24 -3.94 -16.21
CA GLN A 259 11.21 -2.53 -16.63
C GLN A 259 12.35 -1.72 -15.99
N ASN A 260 12.60 -1.92 -14.69
CA ASN A 260 13.68 -1.22 -13.98
C ASN A 260 15.07 -1.63 -14.49
N ARG A 261 15.29 -2.91 -14.80
CA ARG A 261 16.55 -3.35 -15.42
C ARG A 261 16.77 -2.71 -16.81
N GLU A 262 15.71 -2.60 -17.61
CA GLU A 262 15.77 -1.91 -18.91
C GLU A 262 16.13 -0.43 -18.75
N LEU A 263 15.53 0.26 -17.78
CA LEU A 263 15.85 1.66 -17.47
C LEU A 263 17.29 1.82 -16.98
N CYS A 264 17.77 0.95 -16.11
CA CYS A 264 19.14 0.98 -15.62
C CYS A 264 20.18 0.71 -16.70
N ALA A 265 19.85 -0.05 -17.73
CA ALA A 265 20.73 -0.28 -18.87
C ALA A 265 21.00 1.01 -19.67
N MET A 266 20.16 2.03 -19.53
CA MET A 266 20.36 3.35 -20.17
C MET A 266 21.30 4.27 -19.38
N GLY A 267 21.68 3.91 -18.15
CA GLY A 267 22.56 4.67 -17.28
C GLY A 267 22.09 4.75 -15.83
N LYS A 268 22.96 5.32 -14.98
CA LYS A 268 22.63 5.55 -13.58
C LYS A 268 21.64 6.71 -13.41
N LEU A 269 20.84 6.66 -12.34
CA LEU A 269 20.04 7.80 -11.94
C LEU A 269 20.92 8.99 -11.57
N ARG A 270 20.59 10.16 -12.13
CA ARG A 270 21.28 11.42 -11.83
C ARG A 270 20.64 12.17 -10.67
N THR A 271 19.35 11.94 -10.42
CA THR A 271 18.64 12.52 -9.29
C THR A 271 19.31 12.10 -8.00
N PRO A 272 19.75 13.05 -7.12
CA PRO A 272 20.34 12.71 -5.82
C PRO A 272 19.36 11.92 -4.96
N ILE A 273 19.84 10.87 -4.29
CA ILE A 273 19.03 9.95 -3.48
C ILE A 273 19.42 10.03 -2.03
N LEU A 274 18.42 10.22 -1.14
CA LEU A 274 18.48 9.87 0.26
C LEU A 274 17.89 8.47 0.46
N ALA A 275 18.70 7.54 0.95
CA ALA A 275 18.27 6.16 1.19
C ALA A 275 18.27 5.90 2.71
N LEU A 276 17.09 5.74 3.30
CA LEU A 276 16.92 5.50 4.74
C LEU A 276 16.43 4.08 4.99
N GLY A 277 17.27 3.26 5.61
CA GLY A 277 16.87 1.98 6.18
C GLY A 277 16.49 2.10 7.64
N ALA A 278 16.07 1.00 8.25
CA ALA A 278 15.77 0.91 9.67
C ALA A 278 16.51 -0.28 10.30
N ASP A 279 17.04 -0.12 11.51
CA ASP A 279 17.88 -1.14 12.17
C ASP A 279 17.12 -2.44 12.45
N GLN A 280 15.80 -2.37 12.63
CA GLN A 280 14.91 -3.51 12.82
C GLN A 280 13.91 -3.68 11.66
N GLY A 281 14.04 -2.87 10.62
CA GLY A 281 13.17 -2.87 9.43
C GLY A 281 13.44 -4.01 8.46
N SER A 282 12.91 -3.85 7.25
CA SER A 282 13.12 -4.81 6.18
C SER A 282 14.52 -4.75 5.62
N ILE A 283 15.10 -3.54 5.51
CA ILE A 283 16.42 -3.30 4.92
C ILE A 283 17.19 -2.26 5.74
N ALA A 284 18.21 -2.69 6.46
CA ALA A 284 19.03 -1.78 7.27
C ALA A 284 19.97 -0.92 6.41
N ASP A 285 20.60 -1.49 5.39
CA ASP A 285 21.50 -0.78 4.47
C ASP A 285 20.84 -0.65 3.08
N MET A 286 20.26 0.49 2.82
CA MET A 286 19.75 0.86 1.50
C MET A 286 20.79 1.61 0.65
N VAL A 287 21.81 2.21 1.26
CA VAL A 287 22.79 3.07 0.60
C VAL A 287 23.74 2.27 -0.29
N THR A 288 24.37 1.25 0.28
CA THR A 288 25.42 0.48 -0.42
C THR A 288 24.93 -0.13 -1.74
N PRO A 289 23.78 -0.87 -1.78
CA PRO A 289 23.33 -1.46 -3.05
C PRO A 289 22.89 -0.42 -4.08
N LEU A 290 22.32 0.72 -3.66
CA LEU A 290 21.86 1.76 -4.59
C LEU A 290 22.99 2.49 -5.31
N LYS A 291 24.23 2.55 -4.74
CA LYS A 291 25.41 3.16 -5.39
C LYS A 291 25.79 2.54 -6.74
N ALA A 292 25.35 1.30 -6.99
CA ALA A 292 25.55 0.67 -8.30
C ALA A 292 24.63 1.30 -9.37
N PHE A 293 23.49 1.89 -8.98
CA PHE A 293 22.40 2.30 -9.85
C PHE A 293 22.13 3.82 -9.87
N ALA A 294 22.79 4.59 -9.01
CA ALA A 294 22.65 6.04 -8.94
C ALA A 294 24.03 6.71 -8.77
N GLU A 295 24.15 7.98 -9.24
CA GLU A 295 25.41 8.72 -9.18
C GLU A 295 25.67 9.30 -7.78
N ASP A 296 24.64 9.83 -7.12
CA ASP A 296 24.69 10.44 -5.78
C ASP A 296 23.71 9.72 -4.85
N VAL A 297 24.24 8.96 -3.89
CA VAL A 297 23.44 8.25 -2.89
C VAL A 297 24.02 8.51 -1.52
N GLN A 298 23.23 9.13 -0.67
CA GLN A 298 23.53 9.34 0.74
C GLN A 298 22.40 8.80 1.61
N GLY A 299 22.58 8.78 2.91
CA GLY A 299 21.59 8.28 3.87
C GLY A 299 22.21 7.43 4.95
N GLY A 300 21.42 6.54 5.50
CA GLY A 300 21.84 5.68 6.60
C GLY A 300 20.69 4.89 7.18
N THR A 301 20.88 4.47 8.44
CA THR A 301 19.94 3.63 9.16
C THR A 301 19.31 4.41 10.31
N ILE A 302 17.99 4.44 10.36
CA ILE A 302 17.22 4.99 11.49
C ILE A 302 17.25 3.94 12.63
N SER A 303 17.72 4.36 13.80
CA SER A 303 17.82 3.50 14.98
C SER A 303 16.49 3.38 15.72
N PHE A 304 16.29 2.25 16.43
CA PHE A 304 15.08 1.92 17.19
C PHE A 304 13.82 2.03 16.33
N CYS A 305 13.91 1.53 15.11
CA CYS A 305 12.89 1.66 14.09
C CYS A 305 12.69 0.34 13.35
N GLY A 306 11.45 -0.04 13.19
CA GLY A 306 11.02 -1.13 12.31
C GLY A 306 10.80 -0.64 10.88
N HIS A 307 9.92 -1.35 10.18
CA HIS A 307 9.63 -1.07 8.78
C HIS A 307 8.92 0.27 8.54
N PHE A 308 8.08 0.71 9.47
CA PHE A 308 7.19 1.86 9.28
C PHE A 308 7.83 3.17 9.76
N LEU A 309 8.92 3.59 9.12
CA LEU A 309 9.71 4.75 9.55
C LEU A 309 8.89 6.01 9.81
N PRO A 310 7.92 6.41 8.94
CA PRO A 310 7.12 7.61 9.17
C PRO A 310 6.20 7.51 10.40
N GLU A 311 5.84 6.30 10.80
CA GLU A 311 5.00 6.03 11.97
C GLU A 311 5.79 5.93 13.26
N GLU A 312 6.94 5.27 13.21
CA GLU A 312 7.74 4.90 14.38
C GLU A 312 8.74 5.98 14.78
N GLN A 313 9.33 6.68 13.79
CA GLN A 313 10.39 7.69 14.01
C GLN A 313 10.14 8.96 13.17
N PRO A 314 8.96 9.60 13.27
CA PRO A 314 8.59 10.75 12.41
C PRO A 314 9.54 11.93 12.55
N GLU A 315 10.07 12.21 13.75
CA GLU A 315 11.02 13.29 13.99
C GLU A 315 12.36 13.03 13.29
N ALA A 316 12.88 11.80 13.39
CA ALA A 316 14.12 11.39 12.72
C ALA A 316 13.94 11.47 11.19
N VAL A 317 12.87 10.90 10.66
CA VAL A 317 12.55 10.98 9.23
C VAL A 317 12.44 12.43 8.76
N SER A 318 11.71 13.28 9.47
CA SER A 318 11.56 14.69 9.12
C SER A 318 12.87 15.44 9.14
N ARG A 319 13.74 15.18 10.11
CA ARG A 319 15.07 15.80 10.20
C ARG A 319 15.94 15.42 9.00
N GLU A 320 16.00 14.13 8.66
CA GLU A 320 16.78 13.65 7.52
C GLU A 320 16.24 14.21 6.18
N LEU A 321 14.91 14.23 6.00
CA LEU A 321 14.29 14.83 4.82
C LEU A 321 14.61 16.33 4.69
N LYS A 322 14.47 17.10 5.80
CA LYS A 322 14.78 18.54 5.78
C LYS A 322 16.24 18.81 5.47
N ALA A 323 17.15 18.08 6.11
CA ALA A 323 18.58 18.21 5.87
C ALA A 323 18.91 17.92 4.40
N PHE A 324 18.36 16.85 3.85
CA PHE A 324 18.60 16.47 2.46
C PHE A 324 18.00 17.43 1.44
N PHE A 325 16.75 17.90 1.66
CA PHE A 325 16.07 18.80 0.72
C PHE A 325 16.61 20.23 0.75
N SER A 326 17.33 20.63 1.81
CA SER A 326 17.97 21.95 1.93
C SER A 326 19.36 22.04 1.32
N LEU A 327 19.93 20.92 0.84
CA LEU A 327 21.20 20.95 0.12
C LEU A 327 21.04 21.67 -1.23
N ASP A 328 22.00 22.50 -1.64
CA ASP A 328 22.01 23.25 -2.90
C ASP A 328 22.24 22.36 -4.11
#